data_57e2ba47314b3df757f86fb33146f6ba
#
_entry.id   57e2ba47314b3df757f86fb33146f6ba
#
_cell.length_a   1.000
_cell.length_b   1.000
_cell.length_c   1.000
_cell.angle_alpha   90.00
_cell.angle_beta   90.00
_cell.angle_gamma   90.00
#
_symmetry.space_group_name_H-M   'P 1'
#
loop_
_entity.id
_entity.type
_entity.pdbx_description
1 polymer ?
#
loop_
_entity_poly.entity_id
_entity_poly.type
_entity_poly.pdbx_seq_one_letter_code
_entity_poly.pdbx_strand_id
1 'polypeptide(L)'
;MQYLTESILPQKHSERYKLKKLATRYFLHNGVLFKKGYDRDPLRYLGLEEAREMIKEVHARECEEHQGNKKLYRCLLQMDYYWPTMKRGTSEFVKKCHSCQVQANLIHTHPQNLHSMATLWPFHTWGLNLVGLVDPPSRGYIWILVATEYFPK
;
A
#
# COMPACT_ATOMS: atom_id res chain seq x y z
N MET A 1 10.43 16.25 18.33
CA MET A 1 11.88 16.21 18.66
C MET A 1 12.12 16.63 20.11
N GLN A 2 11.79 17.86 20.51
CA GLN A 2 12.09 18.41 21.84
C GLN A 2 11.72 17.51 23.04
N TYR A 3 10.61 16.78 22.98
CA TYR A 3 10.27 15.84 24.06
C TYR A 3 11.21 14.62 24.15
N LEU A 4 11.70 14.12 23.02
CA LEU A 4 12.63 12.97 23.02
C LEU A 4 14.07 13.35 23.38
N THR A 5 14.46 14.62 23.18
CA THR A 5 15.80 15.14 23.52
C THR A 5 15.86 15.73 24.92
N GLU A 6 14.89 16.56 25.28
CA GLU A 6 14.94 17.47 26.45
C GLU A 6 13.80 17.21 27.44
N SER A 7 12.94 16.21 27.17
CA SER A 7 11.74 15.88 27.99
C SER A 7 10.76 17.05 28.16
N ILE A 8 10.81 18.04 27.26
CA ILE A 8 9.93 19.21 27.32
C ILE A 8 8.51 18.79 26.92
N LEU A 9 7.55 19.08 27.80
CA LEU A 9 6.13 18.75 27.61
C LEU A 9 5.29 20.03 27.38
N PRO A 10 4.24 19.95 26.54
CA PRO A 10 3.27 21.04 26.37
C PRO A 10 2.59 21.40 27.70
N GLN A 11 2.10 22.62 27.82
CA GLN A 11 1.40 23.06 29.05
C GLN A 11 0.05 22.37 29.23
N LYS A 12 -0.68 22.10 28.15
CA LYS A 12 -2.02 21.47 28.20
C LYS A 12 -1.93 19.97 28.51
N HIS A 13 -2.66 19.54 29.53
CA HIS A 13 -2.65 18.14 29.99
C HIS A 13 -3.05 17.12 28.91
N SER A 14 -4.07 17.43 28.09
CA SER A 14 -4.51 16.55 27.00
C SER A 14 -3.43 16.33 25.93
N GLU A 15 -2.64 17.36 25.63
CA GLU A 15 -1.53 17.31 24.67
C GLU A 15 -0.35 16.52 25.23
N ARG A 16 -0.09 16.64 26.55
CA ARG A 16 0.96 15.83 27.22
C ARG A 16 0.68 14.34 27.08
N TYR A 17 -0.54 13.91 27.34
CA TYR A 17 -0.91 12.49 27.23
C TYR A 17 -0.76 11.98 25.80
N LYS A 18 -1.28 12.74 24.83
CA LYS A 18 -1.16 12.39 23.40
C LYS A 18 0.31 12.31 22.97
N LEU A 19 1.14 13.28 23.38
CA LEU A 19 2.55 13.31 23.04
C LEU A 19 3.30 12.13 23.67
N LYS A 20 3.10 11.83 24.94
CA LYS A 20 3.70 10.68 25.62
C LYS A 20 3.31 9.36 24.91
N LYS A 21 2.04 9.17 24.61
CA LYS A 21 1.55 7.99 23.88
C LYS A 21 2.13 7.87 22.46
N LEU A 22 2.30 9.00 21.76
CA LEU A 22 2.94 9.02 20.47
C LEU A 22 4.44 8.69 20.57
N ALA A 23 5.13 9.28 21.52
CA ALA A 23 6.57 9.14 21.73
C ALA A 23 7.00 7.69 22.01
N THR A 24 6.12 6.84 22.57
CA THR A 24 6.45 5.41 22.79
C THR A 24 6.78 4.65 21.52
N ARG A 25 6.29 5.17 20.37
CA ARG A 25 6.51 4.57 19.05
C ARG A 25 7.78 5.04 18.34
N TYR A 26 8.49 6.01 18.94
CA TYR A 26 9.67 6.63 18.36
C TYR A 26 10.84 6.55 19.34
N PHE A 27 12.05 6.66 18.82
CA PHE A 27 13.27 6.83 19.59
C PHE A 27 14.30 7.60 18.78
N LEU A 28 15.28 8.16 19.47
CA LEU A 28 16.43 8.83 18.87
C LEU A 28 17.65 7.92 18.98
N HIS A 29 18.39 7.82 17.89
CA HIS A 29 19.69 7.16 17.84
C HIS A 29 20.65 8.04 17.03
N ASN A 30 21.76 8.45 17.63
CA ASN A 30 22.75 9.35 17.02
C ASN A 30 22.12 10.63 16.42
N GLY A 31 21.17 11.24 17.10
CA GLY A 31 20.48 12.45 16.63
C GLY A 31 19.45 12.23 15.52
N VAL A 32 19.29 10.99 15.02
CA VAL A 32 18.31 10.63 14.00
C VAL A 32 17.07 10.05 14.67
N LEU A 33 15.90 10.48 14.20
CA LEU A 33 14.61 9.98 14.68
C LEU A 33 14.24 8.69 13.96
N PHE A 34 13.89 7.67 14.74
CA PHE A 34 13.39 6.41 14.24
C PHE A 34 11.98 6.11 14.78
N LYS A 35 11.18 5.44 13.97
CA LYS A 35 9.92 4.85 14.39
C LYS A 35 10.11 3.34 14.55
N LYS A 36 9.56 2.77 15.63
CA LYS A 36 9.49 1.31 15.82
C LYS A 36 8.58 0.70 14.77
N GLY A 37 9.12 -0.17 13.92
CA GLY A 37 8.39 -0.95 12.93
C GLY A 37 7.51 -2.04 13.57
N TYR A 38 6.76 -2.76 12.75
CA TYR A 38 5.88 -3.84 13.23
C TYR A 38 6.68 -5.04 13.72
N ASP A 39 7.75 -5.40 12.98
CA ASP A 39 8.64 -6.53 13.26
C ASP A 39 9.87 -6.13 14.10
N ARG A 40 9.79 -5.00 14.84
CA ARG A 40 10.84 -4.37 15.63
C ARG A 40 11.98 -3.71 14.85
N ASP A 41 11.97 -3.77 13.53
CA ASP A 41 12.96 -3.08 12.72
C ASP A 41 12.75 -1.56 12.79
N PRO A 42 13.82 -0.80 13.02
CA PRO A 42 13.74 0.65 13.15
C PRO A 42 13.57 1.31 11.78
N LEU A 43 12.49 2.05 11.60
CA LEU A 43 12.26 2.84 10.39
C LEU A 43 12.78 4.26 10.59
N ARG A 44 13.71 4.70 9.75
CA ARG A 44 14.26 6.05 9.78
C ARG A 44 13.19 7.08 9.41
N TYR A 45 12.97 8.05 10.29
CA TYR A 45 12.01 9.12 10.04
C TYR A 45 12.61 10.17 9.10
N LEU A 46 11.96 10.42 7.97
CA LEU A 46 12.38 11.44 7.01
C LEU A 46 11.59 12.73 7.20
N GLY A 47 12.28 13.88 7.04
CA GLY A 47 11.66 15.18 6.88
C GLY A 47 10.90 15.29 5.55
N LEU A 48 10.09 16.35 5.41
CA LEU A 48 9.24 16.51 4.21
C LEU A 48 10.04 16.62 2.91
N GLU A 49 11.13 17.38 2.93
CA GLU A 49 11.95 17.58 1.73
C GLU A 49 12.75 16.31 1.40
N GLU A 50 13.38 15.69 2.41
CA GLU A 50 14.09 14.43 2.26
C GLU A 50 13.16 13.32 1.76
N ALA A 51 11.91 13.27 2.27
CA ALA A 51 10.90 12.32 1.82
C ALA A 51 10.51 12.53 0.35
N ARG A 52 10.43 13.77 -0.11
CA ARG A 52 10.14 14.09 -1.54
C ARG A 52 11.27 13.62 -2.45
N GLU A 53 12.51 13.88 -2.07
CA GLU A 53 13.68 13.44 -2.85
C GLU A 53 13.75 11.90 -2.88
N MET A 54 13.53 11.24 -1.73
CA MET A 54 13.54 9.80 -1.63
C MET A 54 12.45 9.15 -2.49
N ILE A 55 11.24 9.73 -2.54
CA ILE A 55 10.19 9.25 -3.44
C ILE A 55 10.64 9.30 -4.91
N LYS A 56 11.26 10.40 -5.34
CA LYS A 56 11.75 10.54 -6.72
C LYS A 56 12.84 9.52 -7.04
N GLU A 57 13.81 9.38 -6.13
CA GLU A 57 14.94 8.47 -6.30
C GLU A 57 14.49 7.02 -6.40
N VAL A 58 13.69 6.56 -5.43
CA VAL A 58 13.18 5.17 -5.42
C VAL A 58 12.27 4.91 -6.60
N HIS A 59 11.42 5.87 -6.97
CA HIS A 59 10.58 5.73 -8.15
C HIS A 59 11.39 5.63 -9.44
N ALA A 60 12.50 6.35 -9.58
CA ALA A 60 13.34 6.30 -10.76
C ALA A 60 14.17 5.02 -10.87
N ARG A 61 14.62 4.45 -9.73
CA ARG A 61 15.48 3.25 -9.70
C ARG A 61 14.70 1.95 -9.66
N GLU A 62 13.72 1.87 -8.75
CA GLU A 62 13.03 0.61 -8.43
C GLU A 62 11.73 0.42 -9.23
N CYS A 63 11.24 1.50 -9.84
CA CYS A 63 10.00 1.48 -10.58
C CYS A 63 10.22 1.57 -12.10
N GLU A 64 11.24 0.90 -12.65
CA GLU A 64 11.44 0.81 -14.11
C GLU A 64 10.16 0.38 -14.84
N GLU A 65 9.31 -0.39 -14.18
CA GLU A 65 8.01 -0.82 -14.68
C GLU A 65 6.82 0.07 -14.25
N HIS A 66 7.07 1.22 -13.57
CA HIS A 66 6.02 2.13 -13.09
C HIS A 66 4.83 1.44 -12.40
N GLN A 67 5.11 0.54 -11.44
CA GLN A 67 4.14 -0.38 -10.83
C GLN A 67 3.18 0.25 -9.80
N GLY A 68 2.93 1.52 -9.89
CA GLY A 68 1.93 2.22 -9.09
C GLY A 68 2.30 2.47 -7.62
N ASN A 69 1.38 3.12 -6.89
CA ASN A 69 1.65 3.66 -5.55
C ASN A 69 1.87 2.59 -4.46
N LYS A 70 1.24 1.42 -4.59
CA LYS A 70 1.37 0.35 -3.57
C LYS A 70 2.77 -0.23 -3.56
N LYS A 71 3.38 -0.43 -4.73
CA LYS A 71 4.76 -0.94 -4.83
C LYS A 71 5.74 0.10 -4.33
N LEU A 72 5.65 1.34 -4.82
CA LEU A 72 6.51 2.44 -4.36
C LEU A 72 6.48 2.60 -2.83
N TYR A 73 5.29 2.55 -2.22
CA TYR A 73 5.15 2.59 -0.76
C TYR A 73 5.85 1.41 -0.07
N ARG A 74 5.74 0.19 -0.63
CA ARG A 74 6.40 -1.00 -0.07
C ARG A 74 7.92 -0.92 -0.20
N CYS A 75 8.45 -0.49 -1.35
CA CYS A 75 9.89 -0.31 -1.55
C CYS A 75 10.49 0.65 -0.52
N LEU A 76 9.83 1.78 -0.29
CA LEU A 76 10.26 2.74 0.72
C LEU A 76 10.25 2.17 2.14
N LEU A 77 9.27 1.32 2.47
CA LEU A 77 9.24 0.63 3.77
C LEU A 77 10.34 -0.44 3.87
N GLN A 78 10.64 -1.17 2.79
CA GLN A 78 11.71 -2.17 2.73
C GLN A 78 13.10 -1.55 2.84
N MET A 79 13.23 -0.25 2.50
CA MET A 79 14.43 0.55 2.72
C MET A 79 14.47 1.21 4.12
N ASP A 80 13.59 0.77 5.03
CA ASP A 80 13.49 1.25 6.40
C ASP A 80 13.19 2.75 6.55
N TYR A 81 12.50 3.34 5.57
CA TYR A 81 12.06 4.74 5.64
C TYR A 81 10.62 4.88 6.11
N TYR A 82 10.36 5.96 6.83
CA TYR A 82 9.03 6.29 7.32
C TYR A 82 8.80 7.79 7.47
N TRP A 83 7.61 8.25 7.13
CA TRP A 83 7.04 9.54 7.55
C TRP A 83 5.50 9.45 7.59
N PRO A 84 4.79 10.29 8.39
CA PRO A 84 3.36 10.14 8.64
C PRO A 84 2.46 10.20 7.40
N THR A 85 2.85 11.00 6.39
CA THR A 85 2.08 11.20 5.16
C THR A 85 2.57 10.34 3.98
N MET A 86 3.39 9.33 4.23
CA MET A 86 4.05 8.51 3.21
C MET A 86 3.07 7.91 2.20
N LYS A 87 1.98 7.30 2.68
CA LYS A 87 0.93 6.74 1.83
C LYS A 87 0.30 7.77 0.88
N ARG A 88 0.03 8.98 1.41
CA ARG A 88 -0.52 10.08 0.62
C ARG A 88 0.52 10.63 -0.36
N GLY A 89 1.73 10.86 0.11
CA GLY A 89 2.82 11.38 -0.71
C GLY A 89 3.14 10.49 -1.91
N THR A 90 3.27 9.17 -1.71
CA THR A 90 3.48 8.21 -2.81
C THR A 90 2.30 8.20 -3.79
N SER A 91 1.06 8.27 -3.29
CA SER A 91 -0.13 8.31 -4.15
C SER A 91 -0.19 9.59 -4.99
N GLU A 92 0.07 10.74 -4.37
CA GLU A 92 0.08 12.04 -5.08
C GLU A 92 1.21 12.12 -6.12
N PHE A 93 2.36 11.52 -5.82
CA PHE A 93 3.49 11.45 -6.75
C PHE A 93 3.15 10.60 -7.99
N VAL A 94 2.66 9.37 -7.77
CA VAL A 94 2.30 8.44 -8.86
C VAL A 94 1.20 9.00 -9.75
N LYS A 95 0.20 9.69 -9.19
CA LYS A 95 -0.86 10.36 -9.97
C LYS A 95 -0.32 11.43 -10.92
N LYS A 96 0.82 12.04 -10.61
CA LYS A 96 1.46 13.09 -11.45
C LYS A 96 2.51 12.51 -12.39
N CYS A 97 2.92 11.27 -12.22
CA CYS A 97 3.89 10.63 -13.09
C CYS A 97 3.22 10.19 -14.39
N HIS A 98 3.62 10.78 -15.52
CA HIS A 98 3.05 10.48 -16.84
C HIS A 98 3.20 8.98 -17.17
N SER A 99 4.38 8.40 -17.00
CA SER A 99 4.64 6.99 -17.29
C SER A 99 3.76 6.05 -16.45
N CYS A 100 3.60 6.34 -15.14
CA CYS A 100 2.67 5.58 -14.29
C CYS A 100 1.23 5.68 -14.77
N GLN A 101 0.78 6.84 -15.28
CA GLN A 101 -0.59 7.00 -15.75
C GLN A 101 -0.83 6.28 -17.08
N VAL A 102 0.14 6.28 -17.97
CA VAL A 102 0.04 5.54 -19.24
C VAL A 102 -0.02 4.04 -19.00
N GLN A 103 0.77 3.53 -18.03
CA GLN A 103 0.83 2.10 -17.73
C GLN A 103 -0.23 1.61 -16.75
N ALA A 104 -0.96 2.51 -16.09
CA ALA A 104 -1.91 2.19 -15.02
C ALA A 104 -2.99 1.16 -15.43
N ASN A 105 -3.35 1.13 -16.70
CA ASN A 105 -4.37 0.24 -17.25
C ASN A 105 -3.80 -0.95 -18.03
N LEU A 106 -2.46 -1.11 -18.08
CA LEU A 106 -1.85 -2.24 -18.77
C LEU A 106 -1.90 -3.49 -17.88
N ILE A 107 -2.28 -4.59 -18.49
CA ILE A 107 -2.21 -5.91 -17.84
C ILE A 107 -0.75 -6.36 -17.91
N HIS A 108 -0.05 -6.35 -16.78
CA HIS A 108 1.38 -6.74 -16.67
C HIS A 108 1.59 -8.26 -16.58
N THR A 109 0.60 -9.05 -16.91
CA THR A 109 0.74 -10.51 -17.02
C THR A 109 1.09 -10.88 -18.45
N HIS A 110 2.12 -11.70 -18.62
CA HIS A 110 2.40 -12.26 -19.94
C HIS A 110 1.16 -12.98 -20.47
N PRO A 111 0.79 -12.75 -21.74
CA PRO A 111 -0.29 -13.49 -22.36
C PRO A 111 0.07 -14.98 -22.33
N GLN A 112 -0.73 -15.74 -21.61
CA GLN A 112 -0.61 -17.19 -21.61
C GLN A 112 -1.61 -17.77 -22.61
N ASN A 113 -1.22 -18.85 -23.27
CA ASN A 113 -2.13 -19.58 -24.12
C ASN A 113 -3.31 -20.07 -23.28
N LEU A 114 -4.52 -19.74 -23.71
CA LEU A 114 -5.73 -20.25 -23.08
C LEU A 114 -5.83 -21.74 -23.39
N HIS A 115 -5.89 -22.56 -22.36
CA HIS A 115 -6.15 -23.98 -22.49
C HIS A 115 -7.64 -24.23 -22.27
N SER A 116 -8.25 -25.01 -23.17
CA SER A 116 -9.61 -25.45 -22.96
C SER A 116 -9.67 -26.38 -21.76
N MET A 117 -10.46 -26.01 -20.77
CA MET A 117 -10.76 -26.89 -19.64
C MET A 117 -12.03 -27.70 -20.00
N ALA A 118 -11.87 -29.00 -20.11
CA ALA A 118 -12.99 -29.93 -20.26
C ALA A 118 -12.89 -30.97 -19.14
N THR A 119 -14.00 -31.29 -18.52
CA THR A 119 -14.09 -32.32 -17.49
C THR A 119 -14.77 -33.56 -18.06
N LEU A 120 -14.32 -34.74 -17.64
CA LEU A 120 -14.86 -36.01 -18.11
C LEU A 120 -16.25 -36.35 -17.55
N TRP A 121 -16.62 -35.69 -16.45
CA TRP A 121 -17.84 -35.97 -15.70
C TRP A 121 -18.62 -34.69 -15.43
N PRO A 122 -19.97 -34.72 -15.58
CA PRO A 122 -20.79 -33.59 -15.16
C PRO A 122 -20.63 -33.28 -13.70
N PHE A 123 -20.73 -32.00 -13.35
CA PHE A 123 -20.66 -31.47 -11.97
C PHE A 123 -19.33 -31.69 -11.23
N HIS A 124 -18.27 -32.12 -11.91
CA HIS A 124 -16.96 -32.38 -11.31
C HIS A 124 -16.19 -31.10 -11.02
N THR A 125 -16.27 -30.15 -11.93
CA THR A 125 -15.47 -28.89 -11.80
C THR A 125 -16.32 -27.67 -12.14
N TRP A 126 -16.30 -26.70 -11.23
CA TRP A 126 -17.03 -25.45 -11.34
C TRP A 126 -16.08 -24.27 -11.29
N GLY A 127 -16.27 -23.31 -12.18
CA GLY A 127 -15.69 -21.97 -12.05
C GLY A 127 -16.63 -21.09 -11.25
N LEU A 128 -16.11 -20.47 -10.20
CA LEU A 128 -16.88 -19.51 -9.40
C LEU A 128 -16.32 -18.11 -9.61
N ASN A 129 -17.21 -17.17 -9.94
CA ASN A 129 -16.88 -15.77 -10.07
C ASN A 129 -17.84 -14.92 -9.23
N LEU A 130 -17.28 -13.93 -8.53
CA LEU A 130 -18.04 -13.00 -7.70
C LEU A 130 -18.05 -11.63 -8.36
N VAL A 131 -19.22 -11.17 -8.77
CA VAL A 131 -19.45 -9.86 -9.38
C VAL A 131 -20.12 -8.93 -8.36
N GLY A 132 -19.58 -7.77 -8.13
CA GLY A 132 -20.11 -6.71 -7.25
C GLY A 132 -19.40 -5.39 -7.49
N LEU A 133 -19.80 -4.26 -6.99
CA LEU A 133 -21.05 -3.98 -6.29
C LEU A 133 -22.16 -3.73 -7.32
N VAL A 134 -23.34 -4.33 -7.11
CA VAL A 134 -24.53 -4.07 -7.92
C VAL A 134 -25.27 -2.87 -7.31
N ASP A 135 -25.44 -1.82 -8.09
CA ASP A 135 -26.16 -0.60 -7.69
C ASP A 135 -27.24 -0.29 -8.75
N PRO A 136 -28.52 -0.15 -8.37
CA PRO A 136 -29.07 -0.35 -7.03
C PRO A 136 -29.10 -1.84 -6.61
N PRO A 137 -29.09 -2.12 -5.29
CA PRO A 137 -29.17 -3.47 -4.76
C PRO A 137 -30.45 -4.17 -5.20
N SER A 138 -30.36 -5.43 -5.61
CA SER A 138 -31.52 -6.25 -5.94
C SER A 138 -31.97 -7.03 -4.72
N ARG A 139 -33.14 -6.74 -4.19
CA ARG A 139 -33.72 -7.38 -2.97
C ARG A 139 -32.76 -7.38 -1.76
N GLY A 140 -31.92 -6.33 -1.61
CA GLY A 140 -30.91 -6.22 -0.57
C GLY A 140 -29.59 -6.93 -0.87
N TYR A 141 -29.45 -7.63 -1.98
CA TYR A 141 -28.21 -8.25 -2.42
C TYR A 141 -27.40 -7.28 -3.28
N ILE A 142 -26.10 -7.21 -3.01
CA ILE A 142 -25.14 -6.33 -3.70
C ILE A 142 -24.04 -7.11 -4.41
N TRP A 143 -24.05 -8.45 -4.30
CA TRP A 143 -23.10 -9.34 -4.95
C TRP A 143 -23.83 -10.41 -5.74
N ILE A 144 -23.28 -10.78 -6.89
CA ILE A 144 -23.75 -11.88 -7.72
C ILE A 144 -22.66 -12.95 -7.74
N LEU A 145 -22.99 -14.15 -7.29
CA LEU A 145 -22.15 -15.34 -7.49
C LEU A 145 -22.54 -16.00 -8.80
N VAL A 146 -21.58 -16.08 -9.72
CA VAL A 146 -21.72 -16.82 -10.98
C VAL A 146 -20.98 -18.14 -10.85
N ALA A 147 -21.70 -19.24 -11.08
CA ALA A 147 -21.14 -20.58 -11.11
C ALA A 147 -21.25 -21.12 -12.54
N THR A 148 -20.12 -21.46 -13.13
CA THR A 148 -20.05 -22.04 -14.49
C THR A 148 -19.54 -23.47 -14.43
N GLU A 149 -20.28 -24.39 -14.95
CA GLU A 149 -19.86 -25.79 -15.07
C GLU A 149 -19.00 -25.99 -16.32
N TYR A 150 -17.90 -26.74 -16.21
CA TYR A 150 -16.94 -26.94 -17.30
C TYR A 150 -17.17 -28.25 -18.09
N PHE A 151 -18.23 -28.98 -17.81
CA PHE A 151 -18.58 -30.17 -18.63
C PHE A 151 -19.11 -29.71 -19.99
N PRO A 152 -18.51 -30.14 -21.11
CA PRO A 152 -19.00 -29.81 -22.44
C PRO A 152 -20.34 -30.51 -22.69
N LYS A 153 -21.29 -29.75 -23.24
CA LYS A 153 -22.58 -30.31 -23.71
C LYS A 153 -22.43 -30.90 -25.12
#